data_0dcd0d3db934e5aa860882526f1e72a8
#
_entry.id   0dcd0d3db934e5aa860882526f1e72a8
#
_cell.length_a   1.000
_cell.length_b   1.000
_cell.length_c   1.000
_cell.angle_alpha   90.00
_cell.angle_beta   90.00
_cell.angle_gamma   90.00
#
_symmetry.space_group_name_H-M   'P 1'
#
loop_
_entity.id
_entity.type
_entity.pdbx_description
1 polymer ?
#
loop_
_entity_poly.entity_id
_entity_poly.type
_entity_poly.pdbx_seq_one_letter_code
_entity_poly.pdbx_strand_id
1 'polypeptide(L)'
;MTTLKNYVVIAEHPPQLCPHSNAAARKIMERVSEIEGIAKRLEIEIIFSGIPVPEHQTIMILRAPSFEAVRTFTVETNFVQINTITIRQTESVEEFFNETKDSTPLF
;
A
#
# COMPACT_ATOMS: atom_id res chain seq x y z
N MET A 1 -17.76 14.11 7.56
CA MET A 1 -17.44 12.95 6.72
C MET A 1 -16.08 13.15 6.08
N THR A 2 -15.19 12.16 6.21
CA THR A 2 -13.83 12.27 5.68
C THR A 2 -13.81 11.91 4.20
N THR A 3 -13.17 12.75 3.38
CA THR A 3 -12.97 12.44 1.97
C THR A 3 -11.84 11.43 1.85
N LEU A 4 -12.09 10.31 1.19
CA LEU A 4 -11.08 9.29 0.98
C LEU A 4 -10.30 9.58 -0.31
N LYS A 5 -9.00 9.32 -0.25
CA LYS A 5 -8.09 9.45 -1.39
C LYS A 5 -7.53 8.08 -1.73
N ASN A 6 -7.07 7.93 -2.94
CA ASN A 6 -6.51 6.67 -3.42
C ASN A 6 -4.99 6.66 -3.26
N TYR A 7 -4.49 5.52 -2.80
CA TYR A 7 -3.04 5.32 -2.61
C TYR A 7 -2.63 3.97 -3.16
N VAL A 8 -1.44 3.91 -3.74
CA VAL A 8 -0.78 2.66 -4.04
C VAL A 8 0.34 2.45 -3.02
N VAL A 9 0.41 1.25 -2.48
CA VAL A 9 1.47 0.85 -1.55
C VAL A 9 2.21 -0.31 -2.16
N ILE A 10 3.53 -0.17 -2.26
CA ILE A 10 4.41 -1.23 -2.75
C ILE A 10 5.37 -1.58 -1.63
N ALA A 11 5.32 -2.84 -1.20
CA ALA A 11 6.18 -3.37 -0.15
C ALA A 11 7.13 -4.39 -0.77
N GLU A 12 8.42 -4.17 -0.65
CA GLU A 12 9.44 -5.04 -1.26
C GLU A 12 10.42 -5.53 -0.22
N HIS A 13 10.82 -6.79 -0.33
CA HIS A 13 11.84 -7.38 0.54
C HIS A 13 12.81 -8.23 -0.28
N PRO A 14 14.09 -8.35 0.16
CA PRO A 14 15.02 -9.22 -0.52
C PRO A 14 14.67 -10.70 -0.26
N PRO A 15 15.13 -11.62 -1.12
CA PRO A 15 14.83 -13.05 -0.95
C PRO A 15 15.14 -13.62 0.43
N GLN A 16 16.18 -13.10 1.08
CA GLN A 16 16.62 -13.57 2.40
C GLN A 16 15.58 -13.29 3.49
N LEU A 17 14.73 -12.27 3.31
CA LEU A 17 13.69 -11.88 4.25
C LEU A 17 12.31 -12.33 3.82
N CYS A 18 12.21 -13.17 2.81
CA CYS A 18 10.91 -13.63 2.32
C CYS A 18 10.22 -14.51 3.38
N PRO A 19 8.98 -14.19 3.79
CA PRO A 19 8.24 -15.02 4.76
C PRO A 19 8.04 -16.45 4.30
N HIS A 20 8.14 -16.72 3.00
CA HIS A 20 8.03 -18.05 2.46
C HIS A 20 9.19 -18.96 2.92
N SER A 21 10.39 -18.40 3.05
CA SER A 21 11.61 -19.16 3.37
C SER A 21 12.28 -18.75 4.67
N ASN A 22 11.91 -17.62 5.27
CA ASN A 22 12.52 -17.10 6.49
C ASN A 22 11.50 -17.19 7.64
N ALA A 23 11.79 -18.06 8.63
CA ALA A 23 10.88 -18.33 9.73
C ALA A 23 10.63 -17.08 10.59
N ALA A 24 11.66 -16.27 10.84
CA ALA A 24 11.51 -15.05 11.63
C ALA A 24 10.64 -14.03 10.90
N ALA A 25 10.85 -13.86 9.60
CA ALA A 25 10.02 -12.96 8.78
C ALA A 25 8.58 -13.44 8.74
N ARG A 26 8.36 -14.75 8.63
CA ARG A 26 7.01 -15.33 8.66
C ARG A 26 6.30 -15.00 9.96
N LYS A 27 6.99 -15.12 11.08
CA LYS A 27 6.41 -14.81 12.39
C LYS A 27 6.02 -13.33 12.50
N ILE A 28 6.88 -12.44 12.02
CA ILE A 28 6.60 -11.00 11.99
C ILE A 28 5.33 -10.73 11.17
N MET A 29 5.19 -11.40 10.04
CA MET A 29 4.07 -11.18 9.12
C MET A 29 2.78 -11.90 9.51
N GLU A 30 2.76 -12.65 10.61
CA GLU A 30 1.52 -13.23 11.15
C GLU A 30 0.48 -12.15 11.45
N ARG A 31 0.94 -10.92 11.73
CA ARG A 31 0.08 -9.76 11.97
C ARG A 31 -0.86 -9.47 10.79
N VAL A 32 -0.52 -9.92 9.59
CA VAL A 32 -1.35 -9.75 8.40
C VAL A 32 -2.73 -10.41 8.56
N SER A 33 -2.85 -11.40 9.44
CA SER A 33 -4.16 -12.01 9.74
C SER A 33 -5.15 -10.99 10.33
N GLU A 34 -4.67 -9.86 10.85
CA GLU A 34 -5.49 -8.81 11.44
C GLU A 34 -5.65 -7.60 10.50
N ILE A 35 -5.22 -7.74 9.25
CA ILE A 35 -5.17 -6.62 8.31
C ILE A 35 -6.51 -5.91 8.11
N GLU A 36 -7.60 -6.66 8.03
CA GLU A 36 -8.93 -6.08 7.83
C GLU A 36 -9.39 -5.25 9.03
N GLY A 37 -9.13 -5.75 10.24
CA GLY A 37 -9.48 -5.03 11.46
C GLY A 37 -8.67 -3.75 11.60
N ILE A 38 -7.38 -3.80 11.28
CA ILE A 38 -6.50 -2.63 11.32
C ILE A 38 -6.96 -1.60 10.29
N ALA A 39 -7.26 -2.03 9.07
CA ALA A 39 -7.74 -1.15 8.01
C ALA A 39 -9.04 -0.46 8.43
N LYS A 40 -9.98 -1.23 8.97
CA LYS A 40 -11.27 -0.70 9.38
C LYS A 40 -11.11 0.37 10.47
N ARG A 41 -10.27 0.12 11.46
CA ARG A 41 -10.02 1.08 12.54
C ARG A 41 -9.42 2.38 12.03
N LEU A 42 -8.61 2.31 10.99
CA LEU A 42 -7.96 3.47 10.37
C LEU A 42 -8.80 4.10 9.25
N GLU A 43 -10.03 3.61 9.06
CA GLU A 43 -10.93 4.08 8.01
C GLU A 43 -10.36 3.84 6.60
N ILE A 44 -9.60 2.78 6.44
CA ILE A 44 -8.99 2.40 5.17
C ILE A 44 -9.81 1.31 4.50
N GLU A 45 -10.11 1.52 3.22
CA GLU A 45 -10.74 0.52 2.36
C GLU A 45 -9.66 -0.10 1.48
N ILE A 46 -9.51 -1.42 1.54
CA ILE A 46 -8.55 -2.15 0.70
C ILE A 46 -9.26 -2.49 -0.60
N ILE A 47 -8.88 -1.81 -1.68
CA ILE A 47 -9.47 -2.04 -3.01
C ILE A 47 -8.87 -3.29 -3.63
N PHE A 48 -7.56 -3.47 -3.49
CA PHE A 48 -6.84 -4.59 -4.04
C PHE A 48 -5.60 -4.86 -3.20
N SER A 49 -5.27 -6.13 -3.02
CA SER A 49 -3.98 -6.53 -2.48
C SER A 49 -3.53 -7.80 -3.19
N GLY A 50 -2.27 -7.87 -3.54
CA GLY A 50 -1.75 -9.01 -4.27
C GLY A 50 -0.24 -9.08 -4.26
N ILE A 51 0.27 -10.24 -4.57
CA ILE A 51 1.70 -10.51 -4.67
C ILE A 51 2.01 -10.85 -6.12
N PRO A 52 2.76 -10.00 -6.84
CA PRO A 52 3.13 -10.31 -8.22
C PRO A 52 4.09 -11.49 -8.28
N VAL A 53 4.20 -12.09 -9.43
CA VAL A 53 5.12 -13.21 -9.67
C VAL A 53 6.35 -12.65 -10.39
N PRO A 54 7.59 -12.89 -9.88
CA PRO A 54 7.91 -13.65 -8.67
C PRO A 54 7.60 -12.92 -7.37
N GLU A 55 7.50 -13.70 -6.28
CA GLU A 55 7.26 -13.19 -4.94
C GLU A 55 8.39 -12.23 -4.53
N HIS A 56 8.27 -11.52 -3.47
CA HIS A 56 9.18 -10.54 -2.87
C HIS A 56 8.64 -9.12 -2.93
N GLN A 57 7.41 -8.98 -3.39
CA GLN A 57 6.73 -7.70 -3.46
C GLN A 57 5.26 -7.89 -3.12
N THR A 58 4.69 -6.94 -2.40
CA THR A 58 3.25 -6.87 -2.17
C THR A 58 2.76 -5.54 -2.72
N ILE A 59 1.69 -5.57 -3.49
CA ILE A 59 1.06 -4.37 -4.04
C ILE A 59 -0.32 -4.25 -3.44
N MET A 60 -0.64 -3.06 -2.91
CA MET A 60 -1.96 -2.77 -2.39
C MET A 60 -2.47 -1.46 -2.97
N ILE A 61 -3.76 -1.43 -3.27
CA ILE A 61 -4.45 -0.20 -3.65
C ILE A 61 -5.45 0.07 -2.55
N LEU A 62 -5.33 1.24 -1.93
CA LEU A 62 -6.10 1.61 -0.75
C LEU A 62 -6.84 2.92 -0.97
N ARG A 63 -8.00 3.04 -0.33
CA ARG A 63 -8.66 4.33 -0.16
C ARG A 63 -8.56 4.69 1.31
N ALA A 64 -8.06 5.88 1.60
CA ALA A 64 -7.75 6.26 2.96
C ALA A 64 -7.98 7.76 3.17
N PRO A 65 -8.23 8.19 4.43
CA PRO A 65 -8.46 9.60 4.71
C PRO A 65 -7.20 10.46 4.59
N SER A 66 -6.01 9.87 4.75
CA SER A 66 -4.77 10.64 4.69
C SER A 66 -3.57 9.73 4.43
N PHE A 67 -2.46 10.33 4.03
CA PHE A 67 -1.17 9.64 3.92
C PHE A 67 -0.76 9.04 5.27
N GLU A 68 -0.99 9.77 6.36
CA GLU A 68 -0.63 9.31 7.71
C GLU A 68 -1.39 8.04 8.09
N ALA A 69 -2.65 7.91 7.70
CA ALA A 69 -3.42 6.70 7.94
C ALA A 69 -2.80 5.51 7.23
N VAL A 70 -2.36 5.70 5.97
CA VAL A 70 -1.72 4.64 5.19
C VAL A 70 -0.38 4.26 5.81
N ARG A 71 0.41 5.24 6.23
CA ARG A 71 1.68 5.01 6.90
C ARG A 71 1.48 4.20 8.19
N THR A 72 0.53 4.61 9.03
CA THR A 72 0.19 3.89 10.26
C THR A 72 -0.22 2.45 9.96
N PHE A 73 -1.00 2.25 8.89
CA PHE A 73 -1.41 0.94 8.44
C PHE A 73 -0.20 0.04 8.14
N THR A 74 0.81 0.56 7.44
CA THR A 74 2.01 -0.23 7.13
C THR A 74 2.81 -0.58 8.38
N VAL A 75 2.79 0.28 9.39
CA VAL A 75 3.45 0.02 10.67
C VAL A 75 2.69 -1.04 11.48
N GLU A 76 1.39 -0.88 11.63
CA GLU A 76 0.59 -1.77 12.47
C GLU A 76 0.40 -3.17 11.89
N THR A 77 0.51 -3.30 10.57
CA THR A 77 0.48 -4.60 9.91
C THR A 77 1.84 -5.28 9.86
N ASN A 78 2.87 -4.63 10.40
CA ASN A 78 4.26 -5.10 10.38
C ASN A 78 4.91 -5.13 9.00
N PHE A 79 4.27 -4.60 7.95
CA PHE A 79 4.90 -4.57 6.63
C PHE A 79 6.25 -3.85 6.64
N VAL A 80 6.39 -2.78 7.43
CA VAL A 80 7.66 -2.03 7.50
C VAL A 80 8.79 -2.84 8.14
N GLN A 81 8.48 -3.91 8.86
CA GLN A 81 9.48 -4.69 9.60
C GLN A 81 10.44 -5.43 8.67
N ILE A 82 9.96 -5.89 7.53
CA ILE A 82 10.76 -6.68 6.59
C ILE A 82 10.80 -6.09 5.18
N ASN A 83 10.02 -5.07 4.91
CA ASN A 83 9.89 -4.50 3.57
C ASN A 83 10.35 -3.06 3.52
N THR A 84 10.86 -2.68 2.35
CA THR A 84 10.95 -1.28 1.96
C THR A 84 9.59 -0.87 1.43
N ILE A 85 9.03 0.21 1.95
CA ILE A 85 7.67 0.63 1.64
C ILE A 85 7.69 1.88 0.77
N THR A 86 6.93 1.85 -0.32
CA THR A 86 6.66 3.01 -1.16
C THR A 86 5.17 3.29 -1.10
N ILE A 87 4.80 4.52 -0.75
CA ILE A 87 3.41 4.96 -0.69
C ILE A 87 3.26 6.14 -1.64
N ARG A 88 2.29 6.04 -2.56
CA ARG A 88 1.99 7.11 -3.51
C ARG A 88 0.50 7.39 -3.53
N GLN A 89 0.14 8.67 -3.40
CA GLN A 89 -1.23 9.06 -3.66
C GLN A 89 -1.44 9.03 -5.18
N THR A 90 -2.58 8.51 -5.60
CA THR A 90 -2.89 8.37 -7.03
C THR A 90 -4.17 9.11 -7.37
N GLU A 91 -4.30 9.48 -8.62
CA GLU A 91 -5.56 9.93 -9.19
C GLU A 91 -5.85 9.08 -10.41
N SER A 92 -7.08 9.08 -10.90
CA SER A 92 -7.41 8.32 -12.09
C SER A 92 -6.73 8.95 -13.31
N VAL A 93 -6.49 8.13 -14.33
CA VAL A 93 -5.95 8.61 -15.61
C VAL A 93 -6.88 9.67 -16.19
N GLU A 94 -8.19 9.46 -16.06
CA GLU A 94 -9.19 10.41 -16.54
C GLU A 94 -9.09 11.76 -15.83
N GLU A 95 -8.99 11.76 -14.50
CA GLU A 95 -8.82 12.99 -13.73
C GLU A 95 -7.55 13.75 -14.14
N PHE A 96 -6.45 13.02 -14.30
CA PHE A 96 -5.19 13.60 -14.74
C PHE A 96 -5.33 14.31 -16.09
N PHE A 97 -5.93 13.63 -17.07
CA PHE A 97 -6.10 14.22 -18.39
C PHE A 97 -7.09 15.38 -18.38
N ASN A 98 -8.11 15.34 -17.53
CA ASN A 98 -9.03 16.46 -17.37
C ASN A 98 -8.33 17.70 -16.80
N GLU A 99 -7.40 17.50 -15.87
CA GLU A 99 -6.63 18.61 -15.28
C GLU A 99 -5.64 19.22 -16.28
N THR A 100 -5.13 18.43 -17.22
CA THR A 100 -4.06 18.88 -18.13
C THR A 100 -4.56 19.33 -19.49
N LYS A 101 -5.82 19.09 -19.84
CA LYS A 101 -6.34 19.36 -21.20
C LYS A 101 -6.22 20.82 -21.62
N ASP A 102 -6.26 21.75 -20.67
CA ASP A 102 -6.16 23.20 -20.94
C ASP A 102 -4.72 23.72 -20.75
N SER A 103 -3.78 22.85 -20.42
CA SER A 103 -2.39 23.24 -20.23
C SER A 103 -1.68 23.35 -21.57
N THR A 104 -0.73 24.29 -21.66
CA THR A 104 0.11 24.43 -22.84
C THR A 104 1.27 23.45 -22.74
N PRO A 105 1.41 22.49 -23.68
CA PRO A 105 2.55 21.58 -23.68
C PRO A 105 3.87 22.32 -23.83
N LEU A 106 4.90 21.83 -23.12
CA LEU A 106 6.25 22.38 -23.21
C LEU A 106 7.07 21.74 -24.33
N PHE A 107 6.60 20.61 -24.84
CA PHE A 107 7.29 19.84 -25.87
C PHE A 107 6.37 19.49 -27.03
#